data_f3e41265109afa4f59c7ca5e1ff2757e
#
_entry.id   f3e41265109afa4f59c7ca5e1ff2757e
#
_cell.length_a   1.000
_cell.length_b   1.000
_cell.length_c   1.000
_cell.angle_alpha   90.00
_cell.angle_beta   90.00
_cell.angle_gamma   90.00
#
_symmetry.space_group_name_H-M   'P 1'
#
loop_
_entity.id
_entity.type
_entity.pdbx_description
1 polymer ?
#
loop_
_entity_poly.entity_id
_entity_poly.type
_entity_poly.pdbx_seq_one_letter_code
_entity_poly.pdbx_strand_id
1 'polypeptide(L)'
;MREYKPVRAIRGNKLLCKSWETEAPMRMLMNNLDPDVAKDPENLIVYGGTGRAARSWEAYDTIVETLKRMNDDETLLMQSGKPVAVFRTHRWAPRVLITNSLIVPKWATFEEFTRLESMGLTVYGQMTAGSWIYIGTQGILQGTYETLVSLAKKEYDGTLRGKWVLTAGCGEMGGAQPLAVTINGGVNIIVCLLYTSPSPRDS
;
A
#
# COMPACT_ATOMS: atom_id res chain seq x y z
N MET A 1 3.73 -25.10 12.71
CA MET A 1 4.01 -23.70 12.28
C MET A 1 4.77 -23.80 10.98
N ARG A 2 4.43 -22.96 9.98
CA ARG A 2 5.19 -22.85 8.73
C ARG A 2 6.56 -22.25 9.06
N GLU A 3 7.65 -22.85 8.59
CA GLU A 3 8.96 -22.21 8.61
C GLU A 3 8.93 -20.99 7.68
N TYR A 4 9.38 -19.84 8.16
CA TYR A 4 9.48 -18.64 7.34
C TYR A 4 10.46 -18.84 6.20
N LYS A 5 10.01 -18.53 4.98
CA LYS A 5 10.86 -18.46 3.78
C LYS A 5 10.72 -17.08 3.16
N PRO A 6 11.85 -16.39 2.87
CA PRO A 6 11.81 -15.10 2.20
C PRO A 6 10.98 -15.13 0.92
N VAL A 7 10.09 -14.15 0.76
CA VAL A 7 9.26 -14.01 -0.43
C VAL A 7 9.96 -13.10 -1.43
N ARG A 8 10.08 -13.55 -2.67
CA ARG A 8 10.53 -12.71 -3.79
C ARG A 8 9.71 -13.02 -5.02
N ALA A 9 9.19 -11.98 -5.67
CA ALA A 9 8.51 -12.13 -6.95
C ALA A 9 9.51 -12.54 -8.04
N ILE A 10 9.07 -13.39 -8.97
CA ILE A 10 9.88 -13.70 -10.14
C ILE A 10 10.02 -12.45 -11.02
N ARG A 11 11.19 -12.32 -11.66
CA ARG A 11 11.49 -11.23 -12.60
C ARG A 11 11.31 -11.70 -14.05
N GLY A 12 11.11 -10.74 -14.94
CA GLY A 12 10.99 -11.00 -16.37
C GLY A 12 9.59 -11.46 -16.80
N ASN A 13 9.48 -11.99 -18.00
CA ASN A 13 8.21 -12.22 -18.71
C ASN A 13 7.59 -13.61 -18.48
N LYS A 14 8.21 -14.47 -17.69
CA LYS A 14 7.64 -15.79 -17.37
C LYS A 14 6.46 -15.61 -16.41
N LEU A 15 5.30 -16.14 -16.80
CA LEU A 15 4.11 -16.13 -15.95
C LEU A 15 4.05 -17.40 -15.08
N LEU A 16 3.60 -17.23 -13.85
CA LEU A 16 3.16 -18.29 -12.95
C LEU A 16 1.64 -18.41 -12.93
N CYS A 17 0.95 -17.34 -13.25
CA CYS A 17 -0.50 -17.27 -13.43
C CYS A 17 -0.88 -17.52 -14.89
N LYS A 18 -2.20 -17.60 -15.17
CA LYS A 18 -2.72 -17.80 -16.52
C LYS A 18 -2.61 -16.56 -17.40
N SER A 19 -2.59 -15.37 -16.80
CA SER A 19 -2.54 -14.09 -17.51
C SER A 19 -1.76 -13.04 -16.73
N TRP A 20 -1.41 -11.92 -17.38
CA TRP A 20 -0.80 -10.78 -16.72
C TRP A 20 -1.73 -10.09 -15.74
N GLU A 21 -3.03 -10.13 -15.98
CA GLU A 21 -4.06 -9.53 -15.13
C GLU A 21 -4.12 -10.18 -13.74
N THR A 22 -3.77 -11.45 -13.63
CA THR A 22 -3.66 -12.18 -12.35
C THR A 22 -2.22 -12.26 -11.85
N GLU A 23 -1.24 -12.26 -12.74
CA GLU A 23 0.19 -12.24 -12.37
C GLU A 23 0.60 -10.93 -11.68
N ALA A 24 0.12 -9.77 -12.19
CA ALA A 24 0.51 -8.48 -11.66
C ALA A 24 0.13 -8.30 -10.17
N PRO A 25 -1.12 -8.52 -9.73
CA PRO A 25 -1.46 -8.43 -8.32
C PRO A 25 -0.72 -9.46 -7.46
N MET A 26 -0.43 -10.66 -7.97
CA MET A 26 0.38 -11.64 -7.26
C MET A 26 1.80 -11.13 -7.03
N ARG A 27 2.45 -10.60 -8.06
CA ARG A 27 3.81 -10.03 -7.92
C ARG A 27 3.83 -8.82 -7.02
N MET A 28 2.81 -7.96 -7.06
CA MET A 28 2.70 -6.80 -6.16
C MET A 28 2.58 -7.23 -4.69
N LEU A 29 1.76 -8.24 -4.40
CA LEU A 29 1.69 -8.84 -3.07
C LEU A 29 3.06 -9.38 -2.62
N MET A 30 3.74 -10.12 -3.49
CA MET A 30 5.06 -10.69 -3.20
C MET A 30 6.12 -9.61 -3.01
N ASN A 31 6.12 -8.56 -3.84
CA ASN A 31 7.04 -7.42 -3.72
C ASN A 31 6.85 -6.65 -2.41
N ASN A 32 5.61 -6.52 -1.92
CA ASN A 32 5.36 -5.92 -0.61
C ASN A 32 6.03 -6.69 0.55
N LEU A 33 6.24 -7.98 0.37
CA LEU A 33 6.83 -8.88 1.38
C LEU A 33 8.29 -9.26 1.08
N ASP A 34 8.89 -8.67 0.04
CA ASP A 34 10.30 -8.83 -0.23
C ASP A 34 11.11 -8.33 0.98
N PRO A 35 12.10 -9.09 1.47
CA PRO A 35 12.93 -8.68 2.62
C PRO A 35 13.64 -7.33 2.46
N ASP A 36 13.86 -6.89 1.23
CA ASP A 36 14.48 -5.59 0.96
C ASP A 36 13.44 -4.44 0.98
N VAL A 37 12.13 -4.75 1.14
CA VAL A 37 11.03 -3.81 1.13
C VAL A 37 10.26 -3.80 2.45
N ALA A 38 9.87 -4.98 2.94
CA ALA A 38 9.03 -5.10 4.12
C ALA A 38 9.79 -4.81 5.42
N LYS A 39 9.14 -4.08 6.31
CA LYS A 39 9.67 -3.78 7.65
C LYS A 39 9.88 -5.04 8.51
N ASP A 40 8.92 -5.97 8.45
CA ASP A 40 8.95 -7.24 9.18
C ASP A 40 8.22 -8.30 8.35
N PRO A 41 8.90 -8.84 7.32
CA PRO A 41 8.30 -9.76 6.38
C PRO A 41 7.87 -11.09 7.01
N GLU A 42 8.53 -11.54 8.07
CA GLU A 42 8.16 -12.76 8.79
C GLU A 42 6.76 -12.66 9.40
N ASN A 43 6.38 -11.49 9.89
CA ASN A 43 5.06 -11.18 10.43
C ASN A 43 4.11 -10.54 9.39
N LEU A 44 4.43 -10.59 8.10
CA LEU A 44 3.65 -10.02 7.00
C LEU A 44 3.50 -8.49 7.07
N ILE A 45 4.31 -7.80 7.88
CA ILE A 45 4.25 -6.36 8.08
C ILE A 45 5.09 -5.67 7.00
N VAL A 46 4.42 -4.87 6.17
CA VAL A 46 5.06 -4.11 5.08
C VAL A 46 5.63 -2.81 5.63
N TYR A 47 4.78 -1.95 6.20
CA TYR A 47 5.17 -0.67 6.79
C TYR A 47 4.07 -0.12 7.71
N GLY A 48 4.29 1.08 8.27
CA GLY A 48 3.26 1.83 8.98
C GLY A 48 2.76 1.15 10.26
N GLY A 49 3.66 0.79 11.16
CA GLY A 49 3.30 0.10 12.40
C GLY A 49 3.03 -1.39 12.16
N THR A 50 1.77 -1.78 12.05
CA THR A 50 1.33 -3.17 11.83
C THR A 50 0.64 -3.38 10.48
N GLY A 51 0.88 -2.50 9.49
CA GLY A 51 0.28 -2.60 8.17
C GLY A 51 0.68 -3.87 7.42
N ARG A 52 -0.26 -4.84 7.31
CA ARG A 52 -0.01 -6.18 6.77
C ARG A 52 -0.50 -6.33 5.34
N ALA A 53 0.24 -7.12 4.56
CA ALA A 53 -0.14 -7.49 3.21
C ALA A 53 -1.18 -8.63 3.15
N ALA A 54 -1.22 -9.47 4.17
CA ALA A 54 -2.20 -10.54 4.36
C ALA A 54 -2.45 -10.79 5.85
N ARG A 55 -3.58 -11.40 6.20
CA ARG A 55 -3.96 -11.66 7.60
C ARG A 55 -3.06 -12.69 8.28
N SER A 56 -2.66 -13.69 7.53
CA SER A 56 -1.79 -14.79 7.98
C SER A 56 -1.03 -15.38 6.80
N TRP A 57 -0.03 -16.19 7.07
CA TRP A 57 0.68 -16.94 6.02
C TRP A 57 -0.22 -17.92 5.28
N GLU A 58 -1.19 -18.53 5.95
CA GLU A 58 -2.20 -19.38 5.31
C GLU A 58 -3.04 -18.56 4.31
N ALA A 59 -3.45 -17.35 4.71
CA ALA A 59 -4.16 -16.44 3.81
C ALA A 59 -3.29 -16.05 2.62
N TYR A 60 -2.02 -15.72 2.85
CA TYR A 60 -1.06 -15.43 1.78
C TYR A 60 -0.93 -16.57 0.78
N ASP A 61 -0.70 -17.80 1.26
CA ASP A 61 -0.58 -18.97 0.40
C ASP A 61 -1.87 -19.20 -0.42
N THR A 62 -3.03 -19.06 0.24
CA THR A 62 -4.34 -19.19 -0.44
C THR A 62 -4.53 -18.12 -1.51
N ILE A 63 -4.13 -16.88 -1.27
CA ILE A 63 -4.18 -15.80 -2.27
C ILE A 63 -3.33 -16.15 -3.48
N VAL A 64 -2.07 -16.51 -3.26
CA VAL A 64 -1.11 -16.84 -4.34
C VAL A 64 -1.63 -18.01 -5.18
N GLU A 65 -2.07 -19.09 -4.55
CA GLU A 65 -2.59 -20.25 -5.26
C GLU A 65 -3.92 -19.96 -5.98
N THR A 66 -4.74 -19.07 -5.43
CA THR A 66 -5.97 -18.64 -6.10
C THR A 66 -5.66 -17.83 -7.36
N LEU A 67 -4.77 -16.83 -7.28
CA LEU A 67 -4.38 -16.01 -8.42
C LEU A 67 -3.75 -16.82 -9.55
N LYS A 68 -2.96 -17.87 -9.23
CA LYS A 68 -2.40 -18.79 -10.23
C LYS A 68 -3.47 -19.56 -11.00
N ARG A 69 -4.61 -19.87 -10.36
CA ARG A 69 -5.68 -20.68 -10.94
C ARG A 69 -6.78 -19.89 -11.63
N MET A 70 -6.95 -18.63 -11.24
CA MET A 70 -8.02 -17.75 -11.75
C MET A 70 -7.97 -17.59 -13.27
N ASN A 71 -9.15 -17.42 -13.84
CA ASN A 71 -9.36 -17.06 -15.23
C ASN A 71 -9.57 -15.53 -15.36
N ASP A 72 -9.51 -15.03 -16.59
CA ASP A 72 -9.62 -13.59 -16.88
C ASP A 72 -11.04 -13.02 -16.66
N ASP A 73 -12.03 -13.89 -16.45
CA ASP A 73 -13.41 -13.53 -16.14
C ASP A 73 -13.78 -13.77 -14.66
N GLU A 74 -12.78 -13.95 -13.79
CA GLU A 74 -12.98 -14.18 -12.37
C GLU A 74 -12.40 -13.02 -11.53
N THR A 75 -13.00 -12.77 -10.37
CA THR A 75 -12.58 -11.75 -9.40
C THR A 75 -12.43 -12.37 -8.02
N LEU A 76 -11.26 -12.22 -7.43
CA LEU A 76 -10.98 -12.58 -6.04
C LEU A 76 -11.48 -11.49 -5.10
N LEU A 77 -12.31 -11.87 -4.13
CA LEU A 77 -12.73 -10.98 -3.04
C LEU A 77 -11.87 -11.22 -1.80
N MET A 78 -11.29 -10.14 -1.30
CA MET A 78 -10.50 -10.10 -0.07
C MET A 78 -11.23 -9.33 1.02
N GLN A 79 -11.18 -9.82 2.25
CA GLN A 79 -11.70 -9.11 3.44
C GLN A 79 -10.69 -9.14 4.58
N SER A 80 -10.27 -7.96 5.02
CA SER A 80 -9.30 -7.80 6.12
C SER A 80 -8.11 -8.77 5.98
N GLY A 81 -7.48 -8.77 4.80
CA GLY A 81 -6.30 -9.57 4.51
C GLY A 81 -6.54 -11.08 4.30
N LYS A 82 -7.80 -11.53 4.20
CA LYS A 82 -8.17 -12.93 3.97
C LYS A 82 -8.93 -13.09 2.65
N PRO A 83 -8.59 -14.06 1.79
CA PRO A 83 -9.40 -14.38 0.62
C PRO A 83 -10.70 -15.09 1.08
N VAL A 84 -11.84 -14.64 0.58
CA VAL A 84 -13.15 -15.14 1.03
C VAL A 84 -13.98 -15.75 -0.09
N ALA A 85 -13.80 -15.30 -1.34
CA ALA A 85 -14.54 -15.84 -2.47
C ALA A 85 -13.85 -15.54 -3.81
N VAL A 86 -14.15 -16.34 -4.81
CA VAL A 86 -13.88 -16.04 -6.21
C VAL A 86 -15.23 -16.01 -6.92
N PHE A 87 -15.51 -14.92 -7.61
CA PHE A 87 -16.74 -14.73 -8.37
C PHE A 87 -16.44 -14.76 -9.86
N ARG A 88 -17.30 -15.39 -10.63
CA ARG A 88 -17.31 -15.19 -12.06
C ARG A 88 -17.86 -13.79 -12.36
N THR A 89 -17.09 -13.03 -13.10
CA THR A 89 -17.39 -11.65 -13.47
C THR A 89 -17.29 -11.51 -15.01
N HIS A 90 -16.46 -10.63 -15.49
CA HIS A 90 -16.19 -10.46 -16.90
C HIS A 90 -14.76 -9.92 -17.11
N ARG A 91 -14.26 -10.04 -18.33
CA ARG A 91 -12.87 -9.69 -18.67
C ARG A 91 -12.42 -8.28 -18.20
N TRP A 92 -13.32 -7.32 -18.19
CA TRP A 92 -13.02 -5.93 -17.79
C TRP A 92 -13.23 -5.65 -16.30
N ALA A 93 -13.65 -6.64 -15.52
CA ALA A 93 -13.78 -6.50 -14.07
C ALA A 93 -12.41 -6.50 -13.40
N PRO A 94 -12.25 -5.85 -12.24
CA PRO A 94 -11.04 -5.99 -11.42
C PRO A 94 -10.75 -7.45 -11.09
N ARG A 95 -9.50 -7.86 -11.17
CA ARG A 95 -9.10 -9.23 -10.79
C ARG A 95 -9.14 -9.45 -9.29
N VAL A 96 -8.95 -8.39 -8.50
CA VAL A 96 -8.98 -8.44 -7.05
C VAL A 96 -9.79 -7.26 -6.51
N LEU A 97 -10.71 -7.54 -5.60
CA LEU A 97 -11.41 -6.53 -4.79
C LEU A 97 -10.95 -6.70 -3.34
N ILE A 98 -10.41 -5.63 -2.77
CA ILE A 98 -9.84 -5.66 -1.42
C ILE A 98 -10.62 -4.71 -0.53
N THR A 99 -11.04 -5.23 0.63
CA THR A 99 -11.60 -4.47 1.74
C THR A 99 -10.73 -4.65 2.97
N ASN A 100 -10.28 -3.54 3.57
CA ASN A 100 -9.40 -3.56 4.73
C ASN A 100 -10.16 -3.24 6.01
N SER A 101 -9.72 -3.83 7.13
CA SER A 101 -10.19 -3.52 8.49
C SER A 101 -11.71 -3.43 8.60
N LEU A 102 -12.42 -4.41 8.04
CA LEU A 102 -13.88 -4.40 7.91
C LEU A 102 -14.55 -4.62 9.27
N ILE A 103 -15.00 -3.53 9.89
CA ILE A 103 -15.76 -3.52 11.13
C ILE A 103 -17.03 -2.73 10.91
N VAL A 104 -18.15 -3.22 11.49
CA VAL A 104 -19.43 -2.50 11.46
C VAL A 104 -19.25 -1.10 12.07
N PRO A 105 -19.63 -0.01 11.40
CA PRO A 105 -19.36 1.35 11.86
C PRO A 105 -19.82 1.63 13.29
N LYS A 106 -20.94 1.06 13.72
CA LYS A 106 -21.45 1.21 15.09
C LYS A 106 -20.47 0.76 16.16
N TRP A 107 -19.59 -0.19 15.84
CA TRP A 107 -18.61 -0.79 16.75
C TRP A 107 -17.17 -0.48 16.35
N ALA A 108 -16.95 0.35 15.35
CA ALA A 108 -15.63 0.66 14.82
C ALA A 108 -14.89 1.65 15.73
N THR A 109 -14.61 1.24 16.97
CA THR A 109 -13.69 1.93 17.88
C THR A 109 -12.29 1.34 17.74
N PHE A 110 -11.27 2.12 18.09
CA PHE A 110 -9.88 1.64 18.07
C PHE A 110 -9.66 0.47 19.03
N GLU A 111 -10.34 0.48 20.17
CA GLU A 111 -10.31 -0.60 21.16
C GLU A 111 -10.86 -1.91 20.58
N GLU A 112 -12.05 -1.86 19.96
CA GLU A 112 -12.66 -3.04 19.34
C GLU A 112 -11.80 -3.54 18.16
N PHE A 113 -11.24 -2.65 17.36
CA PHE A 113 -10.31 -3.01 16.30
C PHE A 113 -9.11 -3.79 16.86
N THR A 114 -8.44 -3.26 17.90
CA THR A 114 -7.28 -3.90 18.53
C THR A 114 -7.63 -5.27 19.11
N ARG A 115 -8.80 -5.38 19.74
CA ARG A 115 -9.32 -6.65 20.25
C ARG A 115 -9.50 -7.69 19.14
N LEU A 116 -10.14 -7.30 18.03
CA LEU A 116 -10.36 -8.19 16.89
C LEU A 116 -9.05 -8.55 16.18
N GLU A 117 -8.11 -7.60 16.07
CA GLU A 117 -6.80 -7.85 15.49
C GLU A 117 -6.00 -8.87 16.34
N SER A 118 -6.01 -8.75 17.66
CA SER A 118 -5.35 -9.71 18.56
C SER A 118 -5.93 -11.12 18.47
N MET A 119 -7.21 -11.24 18.10
CA MET A 119 -7.89 -12.51 17.85
C MET A 119 -7.66 -13.06 16.43
N GLY A 120 -6.94 -12.35 15.57
CA GLY A 120 -6.74 -12.73 14.16
C GLY A 120 -8.01 -12.62 13.30
N LEU A 121 -9.03 -11.88 13.73
CA LEU A 121 -10.30 -11.73 13.03
C LEU A 121 -10.30 -10.55 12.03
N THR A 122 -9.42 -9.60 12.23
CA THR A 122 -9.18 -8.50 11.32
C THR A 122 -7.68 -8.23 11.17
N VAL A 123 -7.30 -7.32 10.30
CA VAL A 123 -5.92 -6.89 10.12
C VAL A 123 -5.87 -5.42 9.80
N TYR A 124 -4.87 -4.72 10.30
CA TYR A 124 -4.58 -3.37 9.88
C TYR A 124 -3.93 -3.41 8.49
N GLY A 125 -4.76 -3.29 7.48
CA GLY A 125 -4.35 -3.41 6.08
C GLY A 125 -3.58 -2.21 5.54
N GLN A 126 -3.61 -1.10 6.22
CA GLN A 126 -3.03 0.20 5.86
C GLN A 126 -2.78 0.40 4.36
N MET A 127 -3.67 1.13 3.70
CA MET A 127 -3.56 1.59 2.30
C MET A 127 -2.83 0.61 1.37
N THR A 128 -1.63 0.95 0.92
CA THR A 128 -0.86 0.18 -0.07
C THR A 128 -0.32 -1.15 0.46
N ALA A 129 -0.07 -1.29 1.76
CA ALA A 129 0.31 -2.59 2.34
C ALA A 129 -0.80 -3.62 2.16
N GLY A 130 -2.03 -3.27 2.57
CA GLY A 130 -3.19 -4.15 2.46
C GLY A 130 -3.79 -4.26 1.07
N SER A 131 -3.56 -3.28 0.18
CA SER A 131 -4.08 -3.26 -1.20
C SER A 131 -3.08 -3.79 -2.22
N TRP A 132 -1.84 -4.04 -1.84
CA TRP A 132 -0.72 -4.50 -2.69
C TRP A 132 -0.39 -3.54 -3.84
N ILE A 133 -0.80 -2.29 -3.75
CA ILE A 133 -0.57 -1.27 -4.77
C ILE A 133 0.35 -0.22 -4.18
N TYR A 134 1.65 -0.36 -4.41
CA TYR A 134 2.62 0.66 -4.05
C TYR A 134 2.90 1.56 -5.25
N ILE A 135 2.36 2.77 -5.22
CA ILE A 135 2.55 3.76 -6.29
C ILE A 135 3.90 4.48 -6.17
N GLY A 136 4.58 4.32 -5.05
CA GLY A 136 5.84 5.01 -4.77
C GLY A 136 5.69 6.52 -4.61
N THR A 137 6.82 7.17 -4.42
CA THR A 137 6.93 8.63 -4.26
C THR A 137 6.31 9.38 -5.44
N GLN A 138 6.39 8.85 -6.65
CA GLN A 138 5.84 9.50 -7.86
C GLN A 138 4.33 9.74 -7.75
N GLY A 139 3.54 8.79 -7.26
CA GLY A 139 2.08 8.97 -7.14
C GLY A 139 1.71 10.05 -6.13
N ILE A 140 2.42 10.10 -5.01
CA ILE A 140 2.23 11.13 -3.99
C ILE A 140 2.73 12.50 -4.48
N LEU A 141 3.86 12.53 -5.17
CA LEU A 141 4.40 13.76 -5.77
C LEU A 141 3.39 14.36 -6.75
N GLN A 142 2.82 13.56 -7.66
CA GLN A 142 1.84 14.03 -8.63
C GLN A 142 0.60 14.62 -7.96
N GLY A 143 -0.03 13.91 -7.02
CA GLY A 143 -1.22 14.38 -6.33
C GLY A 143 -0.97 15.66 -5.52
N THR A 144 0.15 15.74 -4.82
CA THR A 144 0.54 16.93 -4.06
C THR A 144 0.86 18.10 -4.99
N TYR A 145 1.59 17.86 -6.07
CA TYR A 145 1.90 18.88 -7.08
C TYR A 145 0.63 19.49 -7.67
N GLU A 146 -0.32 18.67 -8.14
CA GLU A 146 -1.57 19.17 -8.72
C GLU A 146 -2.43 19.94 -7.71
N THR A 147 -2.44 19.51 -6.45
CA THR A 147 -3.11 20.24 -5.37
C THR A 147 -2.50 21.63 -5.16
N LEU A 148 -1.17 21.71 -5.13
CA LEU A 148 -0.46 22.97 -4.98
C LEU A 148 -0.56 23.88 -6.21
N VAL A 149 -0.57 23.33 -7.42
CA VAL A 149 -0.85 24.08 -8.66
C VAL A 149 -2.25 24.69 -8.61
N SER A 150 -3.24 23.93 -8.18
CA SER A 150 -4.62 24.41 -8.05
C SER A 150 -4.73 25.53 -7.00
N LEU A 151 -4.07 25.35 -5.86
CA LEU A 151 -3.97 26.37 -4.82
C LEU A 151 -3.29 27.63 -5.35
N ALA A 152 -2.13 27.49 -6.00
CA ALA A 152 -1.37 28.62 -6.55
C ALA A 152 -2.18 29.41 -7.57
N LYS A 153 -2.90 28.72 -8.47
CA LYS A 153 -3.79 29.38 -9.45
C LYS A 153 -4.93 30.15 -8.78
N LYS A 154 -5.48 29.60 -7.70
CA LYS A 154 -6.63 30.19 -7.02
C LYS A 154 -6.25 31.38 -6.15
N GLU A 155 -5.12 31.31 -5.44
CA GLU A 155 -4.81 32.23 -4.33
C GLU A 155 -3.52 33.05 -4.55
N TYR A 156 -2.66 32.69 -5.54
CA TYR A 156 -1.30 33.24 -5.65
C TYR A 156 -0.82 33.46 -7.09
N ASP A 157 -1.70 33.85 -8.00
CA ASP A 157 -1.36 34.15 -9.39
C ASP A 157 -0.59 33.05 -10.13
N GLY A 158 -0.85 31.80 -9.77
CA GLY A 158 -0.32 30.61 -10.45
C GLY A 158 1.07 30.15 -10.00
N THR A 159 1.67 30.74 -8.97
CA THR A 159 2.99 30.35 -8.45
C THR A 159 3.08 30.42 -6.94
N LEU A 160 3.90 29.53 -6.35
CA LEU A 160 4.23 29.60 -4.91
C LEU A 160 5.52 30.41 -4.63
N ARG A 161 6.02 31.20 -5.56
CA ARG A 161 7.20 32.05 -5.33
C ARG A 161 6.98 32.99 -4.11
N GLY A 162 7.96 33.01 -3.21
CA GLY A 162 7.90 33.79 -1.98
C GLY A 162 6.93 33.22 -0.92
N LYS A 163 6.36 32.05 -1.15
CA LYS A 163 5.52 31.33 -0.20
C LYS A 163 6.28 30.15 0.39
N TRP A 164 5.90 29.78 1.61
CA TRP A 164 6.44 28.59 2.27
C TRP A 164 5.30 27.70 2.74
N VAL A 165 5.56 26.39 2.79
CA VAL A 165 4.63 25.36 3.22
C VAL A 165 5.27 24.60 4.37
N LEU A 166 4.56 24.45 5.47
CA LEU A 166 4.98 23.63 6.61
C LEU A 166 4.34 22.25 6.51
N THR A 167 5.18 21.20 6.55
CA THR A 167 4.73 19.82 6.54
C THR A 167 5.38 19.04 7.67
N ALA A 168 4.86 17.84 7.96
CA ALA A 168 5.41 16.96 8.97
C ALA A 168 5.55 15.54 8.44
N GLY A 169 6.64 14.85 8.85
CA GLY A 169 7.00 13.51 8.39
C GLY A 169 7.74 13.52 7.06
N CYS A 170 8.90 12.84 7.02
CA CYS A 170 9.78 12.73 5.85
C CYS A 170 10.04 11.26 5.46
N GLY A 171 9.04 10.40 5.64
CA GLY A 171 9.02 9.04 5.11
C GLY A 171 8.70 9.04 3.62
N GLU A 172 8.41 7.88 3.05
CA GLU A 172 8.16 7.70 1.61
C GLU A 172 7.06 8.62 1.06
N MET A 173 5.96 8.80 1.79
CA MET A 173 4.87 9.70 1.38
C MET A 173 5.18 11.15 1.68
N GLY A 174 5.59 11.47 2.92
CA GLY A 174 5.90 12.82 3.34
C GLY A 174 7.09 13.44 2.59
N GLY A 175 8.07 12.63 2.22
CA GLY A 175 9.25 13.06 1.47
C GLY A 175 8.97 13.56 0.04
N ALA A 176 7.81 13.23 -0.53
CA ALA A 176 7.40 13.76 -1.83
C ALA A 176 6.93 15.23 -1.75
N GLN A 177 6.46 15.68 -0.59
CA GLN A 177 5.88 17.01 -0.42
C GLN A 177 6.89 18.16 -0.66
N PRO A 178 8.12 18.10 -0.13
CA PRO A 178 9.13 19.12 -0.42
C PRO A 178 9.38 19.32 -1.92
N LEU A 179 9.47 18.23 -2.65
CA LEU A 179 9.69 18.29 -4.10
C LEU A 179 8.48 18.91 -4.82
N ALA A 180 7.25 18.54 -4.43
CA ALA A 180 6.04 19.14 -5.00
C ALA A 180 5.97 20.64 -4.77
N VAL A 181 6.35 21.12 -3.56
CA VAL A 181 6.38 22.54 -3.23
C VAL A 181 7.44 23.28 -4.05
N THR A 182 8.66 22.74 -4.16
CA THR A 182 9.77 23.37 -4.87
C THR A 182 9.55 23.43 -6.39
N ILE A 183 8.94 22.42 -6.98
CA ILE A 183 8.54 22.44 -8.41
C ILE A 183 7.52 23.56 -8.66
N ASN A 184 6.65 23.87 -7.69
CA ASN A 184 5.73 25.02 -7.76
C ASN A 184 6.38 26.37 -7.40
N GLY A 185 7.69 26.41 -7.20
CA GLY A 185 8.46 27.63 -6.90
C GLY A 185 8.45 28.08 -5.44
N GLY A 186 7.86 27.30 -4.53
CA GLY A 186 7.79 27.58 -3.10
C GLY A 186 8.96 27.00 -2.30
N VAL A 187 8.92 27.25 -0.99
CA VAL A 187 9.86 26.69 0.00
C VAL A 187 9.11 25.74 0.92
N ASN A 188 9.65 24.55 1.17
CA ASN A 188 9.08 23.62 2.14
C ASN A 188 9.92 23.58 3.42
N ILE A 189 9.24 23.67 4.56
CA ILE A 189 9.80 23.39 5.88
C ILE A 189 9.16 22.10 6.37
N ILE A 190 9.96 21.08 6.66
CA ILE A 190 9.47 19.79 7.09
C ILE A 190 9.96 19.45 8.50
N VAL A 191 9.03 19.10 9.39
CA VAL A 191 9.33 18.60 10.73
C VAL A 191 9.34 17.08 10.69
N CYS A 192 10.46 16.46 11.07
CA CYS A 192 10.63 15.03 11.03
C CYS A 192 11.30 14.49 12.30
N LEU A 193 10.88 13.31 12.75
CA LEU A 193 11.53 12.55 13.81
C LEU A 193 12.56 11.60 13.19
N LEU A 194 13.81 12.02 13.10
CA LEU A 194 14.88 11.25 12.43
C LEU A 194 15.12 9.84 12.99
N TYR A 195 14.82 9.62 14.29
CA TYR A 195 15.02 8.31 14.91
C TYR A 195 13.91 7.30 14.59
N THR A 196 12.81 7.71 13.95
CA THR A 196 11.69 6.81 13.59
C THR A 196 11.66 6.46 12.11
N SER A 197 12.46 7.15 11.30
CA SER A 197 12.51 6.94 9.84
C SER A 197 13.93 7.28 9.37
N PRO A 198 14.73 6.29 8.95
CA PRO A 198 15.99 6.61 8.29
C PRO A 198 15.71 7.49 7.08
N SER A 199 16.40 8.62 7.01
CA SER A 199 16.29 9.51 5.86
C SER A 199 16.83 8.78 4.62
N PRO A 200 16.18 8.91 3.45
CA PRO A 200 16.73 8.40 2.18
C PRO A 200 18.11 9.01 1.82
N ARG A 201 18.56 10.03 2.56
CA ARG A 201 19.88 10.66 2.40
C ARG A 201 20.99 9.99 3.23
N ASP A 202 20.62 9.06 4.11
CA ASP A 202 21.55 8.38 5.00
C ASP A 202 21.89 6.95 4.50
N SER A 203 21.46 6.63 3.26
CA SER A 203 21.72 5.37 2.56
C SER A 203 22.66 5.55 1.36
#